data_08126ebc4af0f7e435dd3ac61da9d448
#
_entry.id   08126ebc4af0f7e435dd3ac61da9d448
#
_cell.length_a   1.000
_cell.length_b   1.000
_cell.length_c   1.000
_cell.angle_alpha   90.00
_cell.angle_beta   90.00
_cell.angle_gamma   90.00
#
_symmetry.space_group_name_H-M   'P 1'
#
loop_
_entity.id
_entity.type
_entity.pdbx_description
1 polymer ?
#
loop_
_entity_poly.entity_id
_entity_poly.type
_entity_poly.pdbx_seq_one_letter_code
_entity_poly.pdbx_strand_id
1 'polypeptide(L)'
;MTFDPFASATAMLRALHKKEISSVELLELHLSRIELHNPKLNSVVTLDVENARIAAKQADEILARGEYKELSGLPLTIKDCIDVEGLTGTGGVERFAHRVPNDDSRLAARVRGAGGVIMGKTNVPPNAADWQSDNPIFGRTNNPWNLGYSPGGSTGGGSAALAAGMTPLEFGSDIGGSVRIPAAFCGVFGHKPSETAIPRSGHFPGSPLPNAGAVMCVHGPLSRTAKDLELAFDVVSGPEVGEDAAWKLVVPPPRHNKLADFRVAILPTIPWLPVDDEITAAVENLAEELGKAGAQVNAIQPDGFGDLRRHHELYCRFLSVWSSVRLSESQKQHLAENMRKSDEFGEFYAQGLLASASEYLIWHMEREELRHAYRGFFIEWDVLLAPNNIVGPFPHVNAPWPERWLDVNGTKVQYGLQNVYAAVATLCGQPATSFPVSLNKSGLPIGLQAIGPYLEDKTTIRFAELIEAEFGGFHPPPGY
;
A
#
# COMPACT_ATOMS: atom_id res chain seq x y z
N MET A 1 -19.69 27.47 -7.28
CA MET A 1 -19.85 25.99 -7.17
C MET A 1 -18.71 25.50 -6.31
N THR A 2 -18.98 24.74 -5.27
CA THR A 2 -17.93 24.09 -4.48
C THR A 2 -17.37 22.94 -5.29
N PHE A 3 -16.05 22.88 -5.47
CA PHE A 3 -15.38 21.77 -6.15
C PHE A 3 -15.58 20.47 -5.34
N ASP A 4 -15.72 19.34 -6.03
CA ASP A 4 -15.94 18.04 -5.38
C ASP A 4 -14.64 17.50 -4.72
N PRO A 5 -14.60 17.36 -3.37
CA PRO A 5 -13.42 16.83 -2.68
C PRO A 5 -13.13 15.36 -2.99
N PHE A 6 -14.08 14.64 -3.57
CA PHE A 6 -13.93 13.25 -3.99
C PHE A 6 -13.54 13.10 -5.46
N ALA A 7 -13.40 14.18 -6.21
CA ALA A 7 -12.87 14.11 -7.56
C ALA A 7 -11.51 13.39 -7.60
N SER A 8 -11.20 12.69 -8.70
CA SER A 8 -9.90 12.05 -8.90
C SER A 8 -8.77 13.08 -8.95
N ALA A 9 -7.56 12.70 -8.56
CA ALA A 9 -6.38 13.58 -8.66
C ALA A 9 -6.18 14.08 -10.10
N THR A 10 -6.39 13.21 -11.07
CA THR A 10 -6.38 13.57 -12.51
C THR A 10 -7.45 14.58 -12.90
N ALA A 11 -8.65 14.52 -12.31
CA ALA A 11 -9.69 15.52 -12.53
C ALA A 11 -9.33 16.86 -11.87
N MET A 12 -8.79 16.84 -10.66
CA MET A 12 -8.30 18.04 -9.97
C MET A 12 -7.18 18.73 -10.76
N LEU A 13 -6.19 17.97 -11.25
CA LEU A 13 -5.12 18.51 -12.11
C LEU A 13 -5.67 19.14 -13.39
N ARG A 14 -6.65 18.51 -14.04
CA ARG A 14 -7.32 19.13 -15.20
C ARG A 14 -8.00 20.44 -14.88
N ALA A 15 -8.66 20.54 -13.73
CA ALA A 15 -9.32 21.78 -13.27
C ALA A 15 -8.29 22.88 -12.96
N LEU A 16 -7.15 22.54 -12.32
CA LEU A 16 -6.03 23.47 -12.11
C LEU A 16 -5.45 23.98 -13.43
N HIS A 17 -5.20 23.09 -14.41
CA HIS A 17 -4.68 23.47 -15.73
C HIS A 17 -5.66 24.37 -16.52
N LYS A 18 -6.97 24.14 -16.38
CA LYS A 18 -8.01 24.97 -16.99
C LYS A 18 -8.33 26.25 -16.19
N LYS A 19 -7.69 26.42 -15.01
CA LYS A 19 -7.96 27.54 -14.09
C LYS A 19 -9.41 27.60 -13.61
N GLU A 20 -10.08 26.44 -13.51
CA GLU A 20 -11.42 26.27 -12.94
C GLU A 20 -11.37 26.35 -11.40
N ILE A 21 -10.21 26.03 -10.81
CA ILE A 21 -9.86 26.19 -9.40
C ILE A 21 -8.36 26.53 -9.30
N SER A 22 -7.96 27.30 -8.33
CA SER A 22 -6.55 27.53 -8.01
C SER A 22 -6.01 26.46 -7.08
N SER A 23 -4.68 26.32 -7.03
CA SER A 23 -4.00 25.42 -6.07
C SER A 23 -4.28 25.82 -4.62
N VAL A 24 -4.32 27.12 -4.34
CA VAL A 24 -4.69 27.63 -3.00
C VAL A 24 -6.12 27.23 -2.65
N GLU A 25 -7.11 27.43 -3.52
CA GLU A 25 -8.50 27.03 -3.26
C GLU A 25 -8.63 25.52 -3.07
N LEU A 26 -7.93 24.71 -3.88
CA LEU A 26 -7.95 23.26 -3.75
C LEU A 26 -7.29 22.79 -2.44
N LEU A 27 -6.19 23.42 -2.01
CA LEU A 27 -5.57 23.17 -0.72
C LEU A 27 -6.53 23.50 0.44
N GLU A 28 -7.16 24.67 0.42
CA GLU A 28 -8.10 25.08 1.48
C GLU A 28 -9.34 24.17 1.53
N LEU A 29 -9.80 23.64 0.39
CA LEU A 29 -10.85 22.62 0.35
C LEU A 29 -10.43 21.39 1.18
N HIS A 30 -9.25 20.84 0.95
CA HIS A 30 -8.78 19.67 1.68
C HIS A 30 -8.45 19.96 3.15
N LEU A 31 -7.88 21.14 3.47
CA LEU A 31 -7.66 21.58 4.85
C LEU A 31 -8.99 21.68 5.62
N SER A 32 -10.03 22.24 5.01
CA SER A 32 -11.37 22.31 5.62
C SER A 32 -11.98 20.90 5.85
N ARG A 33 -11.74 19.96 4.91
CA ARG A 33 -12.13 18.57 5.10
C ARG A 33 -11.39 17.90 6.26
N ILE A 34 -10.09 18.17 6.39
CA ILE A 34 -9.28 17.68 7.51
C ILE A 34 -9.82 18.25 8.83
N GLU A 35 -10.06 19.56 8.92
CA GLU A 35 -10.62 20.20 10.11
C GLU A 35 -11.96 19.56 10.54
N LEU A 36 -12.84 19.28 9.58
CA LEU A 36 -14.18 18.71 9.83
C LEU A 36 -14.15 17.24 10.25
N HIS A 37 -13.35 16.41 9.59
CA HIS A 37 -13.45 14.94 9.71
C HIS A 37 -12.32 14.28 10.51
N ASN A 38 -11.14 14.90 10.53
CA ASN A 38 -9.97 14.31 11.20
C ASN A 38 -10.13 14.16 12.72
N PRO A 39 -10.88 15.02 13.47
CA PRO A 39 -11.12 14.78 14.90
C PRO A 39 -11.77 13.44 15.22
N LYS A 40 -12.54 12.83 14.28
CA LYS A 40 -13.14 11.51 14.44
C LYS A 40 -12.27 10.39 13.89
N LEU A 41 -11.48 10.67 12.85
CA LEU A 41 -10.69 9.68 12.12
C LEU A 41 -9.26 9.58 12.63
N ASN A 42 -8.66 10.68 13.06
CA ASN A 42 -7.25 10.76 13.46
C ASN A 42 -6.29 10.15 12.41
N SER A 43 -6.49 10.52 11.16
CA SER A 43 -5.78 9.96 10.01
C SER A 43 -4.60 10.83 9.55
N VAL A 44 -4.76 12.16 9.55
CA VAL A 44 -3.69 13.12 9.27
C VAL A 44 -3.14 13.62 10.61
N VAL A 45 -1.86 13.35 10.89
CA VAL A 45 -1.28 13.54 12.22
C VAL A 45 -0.25 14.67 12.29
N THR A 46 0.25 15.10 11.15
CA THR A 46 1.15 16.26 11.03
C THR A 46 0.70 17.08 9.83
N LEU A 47 0.53 18.40 10.03
CA LEU A 47 0.19 19.35 8.97
C LEU A 47 1.26 20.44 8.92
N ASP A 48 1.60 20.87 7.70
CA ASP A 48 2.45 22.03 7.43
C ASP A 48 1.66 23.06 6.62
N VAL A 49 0.66 23.64 7.25
CA VAL A 49 -0.33 24.53 6.60
C VAL A 49 0.34 25.75 5.96
N GLU A 50 1.30 26.37 6.65
CA GLU A 50 1.94 27.59 6.15
C GLU A 50 2.82 27.33 4.92
N ASN A 51 3.68 26.30 4.97
CA ASN A 51 4.52 25.95 3.81
C ASN A 51 3.68 25.39 2.66
N ALA A 52 2.61 24.63 2.95
CA ALA A 52 1.68 24.17 1.93
C ALA A 52 0.98 25.34 1.21
N ARG A 53 0.57 26.39 1.93
CA ARG A 53 0.00 27.61 1.32
C ARG A 53 1.01 28.36 0.46
N ILE A 54 2.27 28.46 0.93
CA ILE A 54 3.35 29.07 0.13
C ILE A 54 3.55 28.26 -1.16
N ALA A 55 3.66 26.94 -1.06
CA ALA A 55 3.84 26.05 -2.22
C ALA A 55 2.66 26.12 -3.20
N ALA A 56 1.42 26.14 -2.70
CA ALA A 56 0.23 26.27 -3.52
C ALA A 56 0.19 27.61 -4.26
N LYS A 57 0.55 28.71 -3.60
CA LYS A 57 0.65 30.03 -4.25
C LYS A 57 1.71 30.06 -5.35
N GLN A 58 2.88 29.46 -5.09
CA GLN A 58 3.93 29.34 -6.10
C GLN A 58 3.47 28.48 -7.29
N ALA A 59 2.71 27.41 -7.02
CA ALA A 59 2.12 26.60 -8.08
C ALA A 59 1.13 27.40 -8.93
N ASP A 60 0.28 28.24 -8.33
CA ASP A 60 -0.64 29.12 -9.06
C ASP A 60 0.11 30.13 -9.95
N GLU A 61 1.23 30.68 -9.50
CA GLU A 61 2.09 31.56 -10.29
C GLU A 61 2.70 30.83 -11.51
N ILE A 62 3.14 29.58 -11.33
CA ILE A 62 3.70 28.72 -12.39
C ILE A 62 2.59 28.38 -13.41
N LEU A 63 1.43 27.94 -12.94
CA LEU A 63 0.27 27.62 -13.76
C LEU A 63 -0.24 28.85 -14.55
N ALA A 64 -0.16 30.07 -13.96
CA ALA A 64 -0.52 31.31 -14.63
C ALA A 64 0.37 31.58 -15.85
N ARG A 65 1.64 31.19 -15.82
CA ARG A 65 2.58 31.31 -16.94
C ARG A 65 2.41 30.21 -18.01
N GLY A 66 1.50 29.23 -17.79
CA GLY A 66 1.29 28.11 -18.70
C GLY A 66 2.36 27.03 -18.57
N GLU A 67 3.09 26.97 -17.46
CA GLU A 67 4.07 25.96 -17.15
C GLU A 67 3.39 24.83 -16.38
N TYR A 68 3.49 23.58 -16.86
CA TYR A 68 2.80 22.43 -16.27
C TYR A 68 3.81 21.33 -15.97
N LYS A 69 3.64 20.70 -14.80
CA LYS A 69 4.29 19.47 -14.38
C LYS A 69 3.21 18.45 -13.99
N GLU A 70 3.61 17.22 -13.77
CA GLU A 70 2.71 16.09 -13.57
C GLU A 70 1.74 16.28 -12.38
N LEU A 71 2.19 16.93 -11.29
CA LEU A 71 1.41 17.16 -10.08
C LEU A 71 1.23 18.65 -9.76
N SER A 72 1.40 19.57 -10.74
CA SER A 72 1.37 21.01 -10.51
C SER A 72 0.21 21.49 -9.65
N GLY A 73 0.50 21.87 -8.40
CA GLY A 73 -0.45 22.46 -7.46
C GLY A 73 -1.42 21.47 -6.79
N LEU A 74 -1.26 20.17 -7.00
CA LEU A 74 -2.09 19.15 -6.34
C LEU A 74 -1.68 18.98 -4.87
N PRO A 75 -2.56 19.24 -3.89
CA PRO A 75 -2.27 18.94 -2.49
C PRO A 75 -2.29 17.42 -2.26
N LEU A 76 -1.41 16.92 -1.41
CA LEU A 76 -1.34 15.48 -1.10
C LEU A 76 -0.69 15.23 0.25
N THR A 77 -0.82 14.00 0.73
CA THR A 77 -0.23 13.53 1.98
C THR A 77 0.77 12.39 1.75
N ILE A 78 1.67 12.22 2.72
CA ILE A 78 2.68 11.15 2.72
C ILE A 78 2.67 10.45 4.07
N LYS A 79 2.79 9.13 4.08
CA LYS A 79 2.87 8.29 5.28
C LYS A 79 3.96 8.77 6.25
N ASP A 80 3.67 8.78 7.54
CA ASP A 80 4.57 9.34 8.57
C ASP A 80 5.98 8.71 8.60
N CYS A 81 6.13 7.44 8.23
CA CYS A 81 7.44 6.77 8.20
C CYS A 81 8.33 7.10 6.99
N ILE A 82 7.89 7.95 6.06
CA ILE A 82 8.65 8.40 4.88
C ILE A 82 9.08 9.83 5.13
N ASP A 83 10.38 10.12 5.06
CA ASP A 83 10.93 11.43 5.37
C ASP A 83 10.49 12.50 4.36
N VAL A 84 10.06 13.65 4.91
CA VAL A 84 9.76 14.89 4.19
C VAL A 84 10.48 16.00 4.92
N GLU A 85 11.35 16.73 4.24
CA GLU A 85 12.12 17.84 4.80
C GLU A 85 11.20 18.82 5.52
N GLY A 86 11.57 19.17 6.76
CA GLY A 86 10.84 20.14 7.58
C GLY A 86 9.58 19.59 8.27
N LEU A 87 9.11 18.40 7.96
CA LEU A 87 7.94 17.74 8.58
C LEU A 87 8.36 16.64 9.54
N THR A 88 7.74 16.62 10.73
CA THR A 88 7.99 15.56 11.72
C THR A 88 7.75 14.19 11.08
N GLY A 89 8.71 13.27 11.24
CA GLY A 89 8.64 11.88 10.77
C GLY A 89 9.00 10.92 11.90
N THR A 90 8.00 10.21 12.43
CA THR A 90 8.13 9.43 13.67
C THR A 90 8.15 7.92 13.43
N GLY A 91 7.53 7.45 12.35
CA GLY A 91 7.26 6.02 12.16
C GLY A 91 6.42 5.42 13.29
N GLY A 92 5.63 6.24 14.01
CA GLY A 92 4.82 5.84 15.17
C GLY A 92 5.64 5.51 16.42
N VAL A 93 6.93 5.86 16.50
CA VAL A 93 7.85 5.46 17.57
C VAL A 93 8.20 6.65 18.46
N GLU A 94 7.89 6.58 19.77
CA GLU A 94 8.02 7.68 20.73
C GLU A 94 9.38 8.39 20.71
N ARG A 95 10.49 7.65 20.61
CA ARG A 95 11.83 8.24 20.55
C ARG A 95 12.05 9.18 19.38
N PHE A 96 11.18 9.13 18.36
CA PHE A 96 11.23 9.99 17.18
C PHE A 96 10.10 11.05 17.15
N ALA A 97 9.33 11.21 18.22
CA ALA A 97 8.18 12.11 18.30
C ALA A 97 8.49 13.56 17.88
N HIS A 98 9.75 13.99 18.05
CA HIS A 98 10.21 15.33 17.70
C HIS A 98 11.28 15.34 16.59
N ARG A 99 11.45 14.22 15.89
CA ARG A 99 12.42 14.14 14.81
C ARG A 99 11.90 14.85 13.56
N VAL A 100 12.64 15.84 13.10
CA VAL A 100 12.39 16.51 11.80
C VAL A 100 13.57 16.19 10.89
N PRO A 101 13.35 15.54 9.73
CA PRO A 101 14.41 15.28 8.77
C PRO A 101 14.89 16.57 8.09
N ASN A 102 16.19 16.65 7.79
CA ASN A 102 16.79 17.75 7.09
C ASN A 102 16.76 17.64 5.56
N ASP A 103 16.36 16.46 5.07
CA ASP A 103 16.32 16.15 3.64
C ASP A 103 15.03 15.38 3.32
N ASP A 104 14.52 15.59 2.11
CA ASP A 104 13.44 14.78 1.55
C ASP A 104 13.94 13.36 1.27
N SER A 105 13.07 12.37 1.49
CA SER A 105 13.19 11.08 0.83
C SER A 105 13.19 11.26 -0.70
N ARG A 106 13.77 10.32 -1.45
CA ARG A 106 13.73 10.40 -2.92
C ARG A 106 12.29 10.49 -3.46
N LEU A 107 11.34 9.83 -2.80
CA LEU A 107 9.93 9.91 -3.12
C LEU A 107 9.41 11.35 -2.93
N ALA A 108 9.62 11.96 -1.77
CA ALA A 108 9.15 13.32 -1.48
C ALA A 108 9.79 14.35 -2.41
N ALA A 109 11.09 14.21 -2.69
CA ALA A 109 11.80 15.07 -3.63
C ALA A 109 11.20 15.01 -5.05
N ARG A 110 10.79 13.80 -5.51
CA ARG A 110 10.13 13.65 -6.82
C ARG A 110 8.73 14.24 -6.83
N VAL A 111 7.95 14.07 -5.77
CA VAL A 111 6.63 14.69 -5.61
C VAL A 111 6.75 16.21 -5.70
N ARG A 112 7.68 16.83 -4.95
CA ARG A 112 7.95 18.29 -5.03
C ARG A 112 8.46 18.70 -6.43
N GLY A 113 9.37 17.91 -7.00
CA GLY A 113 9.90 18.13 -8.35
C GLY A 113 8.84 18.12 -9.43
N ALA A 114 7.80 17.30 -9.28
CA ALA A 114 6.61 17.23 -10.13
C ALA A 114 5.57 18.36 -9.83
N GLY A 115 5.84 19.22 -8.87
CA GLY A 115 4.96 20.35 -8.51
C GLY A 115 3.86 20.01 -7.51
N GLY A 116 3.91 18.85 -6.85
CA GLY A 116 2.97 18.46 -5.81
C GLY A 116 3.13 19.27 -4.54
N VAL A 117 2.02 19.60 -3.87
CA VAL A 117 1.95 20.34 -2.61
C VAL A 117 1.80 19.36 -1.45
N ILE A 118 2.91 19.00 -0.78
CA ILE A 118 2.88 18.11 0.38
C ILE A 118 2.32 18.91 1.56
N MET A 119 1.08 18.58 1.98
CA MET A 119 0.39 19.33 3.04
C MET A 119 0.52 18.70 4.42
N GLY A 120 0.93 17.42 4.50
CA GLY A 120 1.03 16.74 5.79
C GLY A 120 1.38 15.28 5.72
N LYS A 121 1.37 14.65 6.92
CA LYS A 121 1.72 13.24 7.13
C LYS A 121 0.53 12.48 7.72
N THR A 122 0.44 11.19 7.37
CA THR A 122 -0.66 10.31 7.77
C THR A 122 -0.22 9.27 8.79
N ASN A 123 -1.14 8.84 9.65
CA ASN A 123 -0.89 7.99 10.81
C ASN A 123 -0.47 6.56 10.42
N VAL A 124 0.37 5.96 11.28
CA VAL A 124 0.94 4.62 11.12
C VAL A 124 1.07 3.91 12.48
N PRO A 125 1.11 2.59 12.56
CA PRO A 125 1.53 1.89 13.77
C PRO A 125 3.05 2.01 13.98
N PRO A 126 3.56 1.73 15.19
CA PRO A 126 5.00 1.75 15.48
C PRO A 126 5.79 0.87 14.49
N ASN A 127 6.84 1.43 13.91
CA ASN A 127 7.68 0.77 12.87
C ASN A 127 6.90 0.27 11.65
N ALA A 128 5.70 0.77 11.40
CA ALA A 128 4.79 0.28 10.37
C ALA A 128 4.49 -1.25 10.47
N ALA A 129 4.47 -1.79 11.69
CA ALA A 129 4.45 -3.24 11.96
C ALA A 129 3.11 -3.73 12.52
N ASP A 130 1.99 -3.26 12.01
CA ASP A 130 0.65 -3.73 12.37
C ASP A 130 -0.36 -3.50 11.21
N TRP A 131 -1.48 -4.22 11.22
CA TRP A 131 -2.66 -4.00 10.35
C TRP A 131 -3.74 -3.15 11.01
N GLN A 132 -3.36 -2.39 12.03
CA GLN A 132 -4.08 -1.27 12.61
C GLN A 132 -3.13 -0.07 12.64
N SER A 133 -3.65 1.15 12.45
CA SER A 133 -2.83 2.37 12.52
C SER A 133 -3.05 3.05 13.87
N ASP A 134 -2.39 2.53 14.90
CA ASP A 134 -2.47 2.99 16.28
C ASP A 134 -1.05 3.09 16.88
N ASN A 135 -0.70 4.20 17.49
CA ASN A 135 0.61 4.40 18.11
C ASN A 135 0.54 5.33 19.33
N PRO A 136 1.54 5.28 20.24
CA PRO A 136 1.52 6.05 21.50
C PRO A 136 1.67 7.56 21.34
N ILE A 137 2.09 8.06 20.16
CA ILE A 137 2.30 9.51 19.93
C ILE A 137 0.99 10.18 19.55
N PHE A 138 0.30 9.61 18.55
CA PHE A 138 -0.87 10.21 17.92
C PHE A 138 -2.18 9.50 18.26
N GLY A 139 -2.11 8.27 18.79
CA GLY A 139 -3.26 7.42 19.03
C GLY A 139 -3.73 6.72 17.75
N ARG A 140 -4.98 6.28 17.77
CA ARG A 140 -5.60 5.37 16.81
C ARG A 140 -6.27 6.11 15.66
N THR A 141 -6.13 5.58 14.45
CA THR A 141 -6.94 5.95 13.29
C THR A 141 -8.16 5.03 13.20
N ASN A 142 -9.32 5.61 12.95
CA ASN A 142 -10.58 4.91 12.76
C ASN A 142 -10.93 4.75 11.29
N ASN A 143 -11.68 3.69 10.96
CA ASN A 143 -12.18 3.47 9.60
C ASN A 143 -13.36 4.42 9.31
N PRO A 144 -13.35 5.18 8.19
CA PRO A 144 -14.45 6.09 7.86
C PRO A 144 -15.79 5.39 7.56
N TRP A 145 -15.79 4.12 7.20
CA TRP A 145 -17.00 3.32 7.02
C TRP A 145 -17.64 2.94 8.35
N ASN A 146 -16.83 2.71 9.39
CA ASN A 146 -17.28 2.45 10.75
C ASN A 146 -16.17 2.79 11.74
N LEU A 147 -16.38 3.81 12.57
CA LEU A 147 -15.39 4.32 13.52
C LEU A 147 -14.93 3.28 14.58
N GLY A 148 -15.69 2.21 14.80
CA GLY A 148 -15.31 1.11 15.68
C GLY A 148 -14.35 0.10 15.07
N TYR A 149 -14.01 0.25 13.79
CA TYR A 149 -13.23 -0.71 13.01
C TYR A 149 -11.87 -0.16 12.58
N SER A 150 -10.91 -1.06 12.34
CA SER A 150 -9.60 -0.73 11.82
C SER A 150 -9.70 -0.26 10.37
N PRO A 151 -8.99 0.82 9.97
CA PRO A 151 -8.82 1.21 8.58
C PRO A 151 -7.80 0.33 7.84
N GLY A 152 -7.31 -0.73 8.51
CA GLY A 152 -6.14 -1.47 8.06
C GLY A 152 -4.82 -0.79 8.46
N GLY A 153 -3.73 -1.38 8.05
CA GLY A 153 -2.37 -0.92 8.34
C GLY A 153 -1.33 -1.55 7.40
N SER A 154 -0.22 -0.95 7.36
CA SER A 154 0.25 0.17 8.17
C SER A 154 0.00 1.56 7.55
N THR A 155 -0.54 1.69 6.32
CA THR A 155 -0.92 2.97 5.68
C THR A 155 -2.41 3.31 5.94
N GLY A 156 -2.92 2.95 7.13
CA GLY A 156 -4.35 3.13 7.45
C GLY A 156 -4.75 4.59 7.59
N GLY A 157 -3.86 5.48 8.07
CA GLY A 157 -4.10 6.91 8.07
C GLY A 157 -4.34 7.45 6.67
N GLY A 158 -3.48 7.10 5.71
CA GLY A 158 -3.60 7.52 4.32
C GLY A 158 -4.88 7.02 3.64
N SER A 159 -5.21 5.74 3.81
CA SER A 159 -6.43 5.16 3.24
C SER A 159 -7.70 5.79 3.81
N ALA A 160 -7.74 6.04 5.12
CA ALA A 160 -8.86 6.72 5.76
C ALA A 160 -8.99 8.17 5.29
N ALA A 161 -7.85 8.88 5.11
CA ALA A 161 -7.85 10.25 4.59
C ALA A 161 -8.37 10.32 3.14
N LEU A 162 -7.96 9.38 2.27
CA LEU A 162 -8.45 9.26 0.90
C LEU A 162 -9.96 8.99 0.87
N ALA A 163 -10.43 8.00 1.62
CA ALA A 163 -11.84 7.61 1.65
C ALA A 163 -12.74 8.74 2.18
N ALA A 164 -12.25 9.58 3.10
CA ALA A 164 -12.97 10.72 3.65
C ALA A 164 -12.81 12.02 2.82
N GLY A 165 -12.13 11.99 1.67
CA GLY A 165 -11.92 13.17 0.82
C GLY A 165 -10.98 14.23 1.44
N MET A 166 -10.16 13.86 2.42
CA MET A 166 -9.19 14.77 3.06
C MET A 166 -7.87 14.91 2.28
N THR A 167 -7.59 14.00 1.38
CA THR A 167 -6.47 14.06 0.45
C THR A 167 -6.87 13.42 -0.88
N PRO A 168 -6.40 13.89 -2.04
CA PRO A 168 -6.67 13.25 -3.31
C PRO A 168 -5.68 12.12 -3.64
N LEU A 169 -4.48 12.15 -3.05
CA LEU A 169 -3.40 11.22 -3.31
C LEU A 169 -2.59 10.98 -2.03
N GLU A 170 -2.13 9.75 -1.85
CA GLU A 170 -1.30 9.34 -0.72
C GLU A 170 -0.13 8.46 -1.18
N PHE A 171 1.00 8.59 -0.51
CA PHE A 171 2.12 7.66 -0.69
C PHE A 171 2.43 6.91 0.59
N GLY A 172 2.35 5.59 0.52
CA GLY A 172 2.60 4.67 1.62
C GLY A 172 3.76 3.72 1.39
N SER A 173 3.81 2.65 2.16
CA SER A 173 4.79 1.57 2.01
C SER A 173 4.15 0.21 2.26
N ASP A 174 4.70 -0.86 1.66
CA ASP A 174 4.17 -2.20 1.73
C ASP A 174 5.31 -3.24 1.84
N ILE A 175 5.22 -4.12 2.84
CA ILE A 175 6.02 -5.34 2.98
C ILE A 175 5.13 -6.53 3.39
N GLY A 176 4.03 -6.26 4.08
CA GLY A 176 3.05 -7.23 4.57
C GLY A 176 1.62 -6.84 4.19
N GLY A 177 1.41 -6.24 3.01
CA GLY A 177 0.12 -5.75 2.56
C GLY A 177 -0.20 -4.31 2.98
N SER A 178 0.78 -3.56 3.47
CA SER A 178 0.54 -2.26 4.13
C SER A 178 0.06 -1.12 3.22
N VAL A 179 0.02 -1.27 1.91
CA VAL A 179 -0.71 -0.43 0.94
C VAL A 179 -2.04 -1.09 0.59
N ARG A 180 -2.02 -2.38 0.28
CA ARG A 180 -3.13 -3.15 -0.28
C ARG A 180 -4.25 -3.43 0.72
N ILE A 181 -3.91 -3.87 1.94
CA ILE A 181 -4.89 -4.18 2.99
C ILE A 181 -5.66 -2.92 3.42
N PRO A 182 -5.01 -1.78 3.78
CA PRO A 182 -5.77 -0.59 4.12
C PRO A 182 -6.54 0.00 2.92
N ALA A 183 -6.05 -0.16 1.68
CA ALA A 183 -6.82 0.20 0.50
C ALA A 183 -8.13 -0.62 0.41
N ALA A 184 -8.06 -1.95 0.58
CA ALA A 184 -9.23 -2.82 0.63
C ALA A 184 -10.19 -2.48 1.78
N PHE A 185 -9.65 -2.17 2.98
CA PHE A 185 -10.46 -1.87 4.17
C PHE A 185 -11.18 -0.52 4.12
N CYS A 186 -10.64 0.43 3.36
CA CYS A 186 -11.25 1.75 3.18
C CYS A 186 -11.97 1.93 1.83
N GLY A 187 -11.97 0.90 0.97
CA GLY A 187 -12.64 0.93 -0.32
C GLY A 187 -11.97 1.85 -1.34
N VAL A 188 -10.65 2.02 -1.28
CA VAL A 188 -9.84 2.80 -2.20
C VAL A 188 -8.89 1.91 -3.00
N PHE A 189 -8.19 2.49 -3.97
CA PHE A 189 -7.18 1.79 -4.75
C PHE A 189 -5.79 1.92 -4.11
N GLY A 190 -4.96 0.88 -4.21
CA GLY A 190 -3.59 0.90 -3.73
C GLY A 190 -2.67 0.05 -4.60
N HIS A 191 -1.51 0.58 -4.97
CA HIS A 191 -0.55 -0.15 -5.78
C HIS A 191 0.73 -0.43 -4.98
N LYS A 192 1.05 -1.71 -4.82
CA LYS A 192 2.36 -2.19 -4.40
C LYS A 192 3.23 -2.37 -5.64
N PRO A 193 4.18 -1.49 -5.93
CA PRO A 193 5.02 -1.63 -7.11
C PRO A 193 5.90 -2.87 -7.10
N SER A 194 6.47 -3.17 -8.25
CA SER A 194 7.59 -4.09 -8.37
C SER A 194 8.72 -3.67 -7.42
N GLU A 195 9.35 -4.66 -6.77
CA GLU A 195 10.52 -4.41 -5.93
C GLU A 195 11.56 -3.63 -6.73
N THR A 196 12.17 -2.62 -6.13
CA THR A 196 13.13 -1.68 -6.73
C THR A 196 12.59 -0.65 -7.74
N ALA A 197 11.31 -0.71 -8.12
CA ALA A 197 10.75 0.29 -9.05
C ALA A 197 10.71 1.70 -8.48
N ILE A 198 10.51 1.85 -7.15
CA ILE A 198 10.54 3.14 -6.45
C ILE A 198 11.66 3.13 -5.41
N PRO A 199 12.53 4.16 -5.38
CA PRO A 199 13.61 4.27 -4.39
C PRO A 199 13.07 4.38 -2.97
N ARG A 200 13.88 3.92 -2.01
CA ARG A 200 13.48 3.82 -0.59
C ARG A 200 14.33 4.63 0.37
N SER A 201 15.19 5.50 -0.12
CA SER A 201 15.91 6.45 0.74
C SER A 201 14.92 7.27 1.58
N GLY A 202 15.24 7.49 2.86
CA GLY A 202 14.35 8.20 3.78
C GLY A 202 13.14 7.39 4.27
N HIS A 203 13.11 6.06 4.04
CA HIS A 203 12.11 5.19 4.67
C HIS A 203 12.59 4.74 6.05
N PHE A 204 11.73 4.86 7.04
CA PHE A 204 11.98 4.72 8.48
C PHE A 204 12.98 5.71 9.07
N PRO A 205 12.56 6.49 10.08
CA PRO A 205 13.38 7.48 10.76
C PRO A 205 14.75 6.93 11.18
N GLY A 206 15.81 7.61 10.73
CA GLY A 206 17.19 7.24 11.06
C GLY A 206 17.68 5.92 10.47
N SER A 207 17.13 5.43 9.36
CA SER A 207 17.59 4.22 8.66
C SER A 207 18.17 4.54 7.28
N PRO A 208 19.49 4.64 7.14
CA PRO A 208 20.14 4.85 5.85
C PRO A 208 20.34 3.50 5.12
N LEU A 209 19.31 2.66 5.03
CA LEU A 209 19.43 1.39 4.29
C LEU A 209 19.47 1.64 2.80
N PRO A 210 20.46 1.09 2.08
CA PRO A 210 20.56 1.22 0.64
C PRO A 210 19.39 0.53 -0.05
N ASN A 211 18.98 1.06 -1.20
CA ASN A 211 17.88 0.51 -1.99
C ASN A 211 18.08 -0.97 -2.33
N ALA A 212 19.30 -1.36 -2.72
CA ALA A 212 19.65 -2.74 -3.06
C ALA A 212 19.58 -3.73 -1.87
N GLY A 213 19.68 -3.25 -0.62
CA GLY A 213 19.57 -4.11 0.57
C GLY A 213 18.14 -4.35 1.03
N ALA A 214 17.19 -3.70 0.40
CA ALA A 214 15.82 -3.63 0.86
C ALA A 214 14.89 -4.56 0.08
N VAL A 215 15.03 -5.87 0.27
CA VAL A 215 14.14 -6.84 -0.38
C VAL A 215 12.72 -6.78 0.18
N MET A 216 11.73 -7.11 -0.65
CA MET A 216 10.30 -7.18 -0.39
C MET A 216 9.60 -5.84 -0.14
N CYS A 217 10.19 -4.97 0.68
CA CYS A 217 9.56 -3.72 1.08
C CYS A 217 9.61 -2.68 -0.05
N VAL A 218 8.49 -2.00 -0.31
CA VAL A 218 8.35 -0.98 -1.35
C VAL A 218 7.63 0.26 -0.83
N HIS A 219 7.82 1.41 -1.47
CA HIS A 219 6.88 2.52 -1.42
C HIS A 219 5.80 2.31 -2.47
N GLY A 220 4.58 2.79 -2.23
CA GLY A 220 3.50 2.66 -3.19
C GLY A 220 2.41 3.71 -3.02
N PRO A 221 1.75 4.14 -4.13
CA PRO A 221 0.67 5.09 -4.10
C PRO A 221 -0.66 4.46 -3.69
N LEU A 222 -1.54 5.29 -3.11
CA LEU A 222 -2.96 5.03 -2.90
C LEU A 222 -3.77 6.22 -3.44
N SER A 223 -4.96 5.92 -3.97
CA SER A 223 -5.84 6.92 -4.59
C SER A 223 -7.28 6.43 -4.66
N ARG A 224 -8.19 7.27 -5.14
CA ARG A 224 -9.60 6.89 -5.36
C ARG A 224 -9.88 6.26 -6.72
N THR A 225 -8.94 6.33 -7.68
CA THR A 225 -9.09 5.72 -9.00
C THR A 225 -7.81 4.99 -9.42
N ALA A 226 -7.92 3.95 -10.22
CA ALA A 226 -6.76 3.26 -10.76
C ALA A 226 -5.89 4.18 -11.65
N LYS A 227 -6.51 5.12 -12.37
CA LYS A 227 -5.80 6.08 -13.21
C LYS A 227 -4.87 7.00 -12.41
N ASP A 228 -5.27 7.39 -11.21
CA ASP A 228 -4.43 8.20 -10.32
C ASP A 228 -3.23 7.41 -9.77
N LEU A 229 -3.36 6.07 -9.64
CA LEU A 229 -2.21 5.20 -9.29
C LEU A 229 -1.14 5.21 -10.39
N GLU A 230 -1.54 5.16 -11.67
CA GLU A 230 -0.60 5.23 -12.80
C GLU A 230 0.16 6.56 -12.80
N LEU A 231 -0.56 7.67 -12.65
CA LEU A 231 0.04 9.01 -12.54
C LEU A 231 1.05 9.08 -11.39
N ALA A 232 0.64 8.64 -10.20
CA ALA A 232 1.48 8.67 -9.00
C ALA A 232 2.73 7.78 -9.14
N PHE A 233 2.56 6.56 -9.68
CA PHE A 233 3.64 5.63 -9.94
C PHE A 233 4.66 6.22 -10.93
N ASP A 234 4.20 6.78 -12.04
CA ASP A 234 5.07 7.39 -13.06
C ASP A 234 5.91 8.54 -12.49
N VAL A 235 5.35 9.34 -11.57
CA VAL A 235 6.07 10.44 -10.91
C VAL A 235 7.19 9.95 -10.00
N VAL A 236 6.95 8.91 -9.20
CA VAL A 236 7.89 8.52 -8.14
C VAL A 236 8.81 7.35 -8.51
N SER A 237 8.54 6.64 -9.61
CA SER A 237 9.32 5.50 -10.07
C SER A 237 10.66 5.91 -10.71
N GLY A 238 11.64 4.99 -10.70
CA GLY A 238 12.96 5.18 -11.29
C GLY A 238 14.12 5.04 -10.29
N PRO A 239 15.35 5.35 -10.69
CA PRO A 239 16.57 5.09 -9.91
C PRO A 239 16.73 5.98 -8.66
N GLU A 240 17.58 5.56 -7.75
CA GLU A 240 18.07 6.36 -6.62
C GLU A 240 19.03 7.47 -7.09
N VAL A 241 19.30 8.43 -6.22
CA VAL A 241 20.29 9.49 -6.50
C VAL A 241 21.66 8.86 -6.79
N GLY A 242 22.26 9.26 -7.91
CA GLY A 242 23.54 8.73 -8.37
C GLY A 242 23.43 7.48 -9.25
N GLU A 243 22.37 6.71 -9.15
CA GLU A 243 22.08 5.59 -10.05
C GLU A 243 21.54 6.08 -11.40
N ASP A 244 20.84 7.22 -11.41
CA ASP A 244 20.27 7.89 -12.59
C ASP A 244 21.32 8.37 -13.62
N ALA A 245 22.61 8.38 -13.25
CA ALA A 245 23.71 8.60 -14.18
C ALA A 245 23.87 7.45 -15.19
N ALA A 246 23.50 6.22 -14.81
CA ALA A 246 23.80 5.01 -15.58
C ALA A 246 22.57 4.27 -16.11
N TRP A 247 21.40 4.37 -15.44
CA TRP A 247 20.20 3.66 -15.87
C TRP A 247 18.91 4.46 -15.63
N LYS A 248 17.86 4.09 -16.36
CA LYS A 248 16.50 4.62 -16.21
C LYS A 248 15.53 3.46 -16.12
N LEU A 249 14.51 3.58 -15.29
CA LEU A 249 13.40 2.64 -15.31
C LEU A 249 12.49 2.97 -16.51
N VAL A 250 12.36 2.02 -17.41
CA VAL A 250 11.42 2.11 -18.54
C VAL A 250 10.36 1.03 -18.33
N VAL A 251 9.26 1.43 -17.72
CA VAL A 251 8.11 0.51 -17.48
C VAL A 251 7.36 0.33 -18.79
N PRO A 252 7.13 -0.92 -19.25
CA PRO A 252 6.39 -1.16 -20.48
C PRO A 252 4.92 -0.69 -20.35
N PRO A 253 4.25 -0.41 -21.48
CA PRO A 253 2.81 -0.16 -21.49
C PRO A 253 2.07 -1.42 -20.98
N PRO A 254 0.80 -1.27 -20.56
CA PRO A 254 0.00 -2.41 -20.14
C PRO A 254 -0.16 -3.41 -21.29
N ARG A 255 -0.21 -4.70 -20.96
CA ARG A 255 -0.34 -5.79 -21.96
C ARG A 255 -1.60 -5.66 -22.80
N HIS A 256 -2.72 -5.26 -22.19
CA HIS A 256 -4.02 -5.19 -22.83
C HIS A 256 -4.78 -3.92 -22.45
N ASN A 257 -5.76 -3.56 -23.30
CA ASN A 257 -6.62 -2.40 -23.11
C ASN A 257 -8.12 -2.76 -22.98
N LYS A 258 -8.47 -4.06 -23.00
CA LYS A 258 -9.84 -4.57 -22.82
C LYS A 258 -9.79 -5.80 -21.91
N LEU A 259 -10.81 -5.97 -21.06
CA LEU A 259 -10.91 -7.15 -20.19
C LEU A 259 -10.92 -8.46 -20.98
N ALA A 260 -11.59 -8.48 -22.14
CA ALA A 260 -11.67 -9.66 -23.01
C ALA A 260 -10.30 -10.18 -23.52
N ASP A 261 -9.27 -9.37 -23.51
CA ASP A 261 -7.94 -9.75 -23.98
C ASP A 261 -7.07 -10.32 -22.84
N PHE A 262 -7.50 -10.19 -21.57
CA PHE A 262 -6.74 -10.66 -20.41
C PHE A 262 -6.88 -12.17 -20.19
N ARG A 263 -5.77 -12.79 -19.81
CA ARG A 263 -5.70 -14.15 -19.26
C ARG A 263 -5.52 -14.01 -17.74
N VAL A 264 -6.61 -14.30 -17.02
CA VAL A 264 -6.72 -14.11 -15.57
C VAL A 264 -6.61 -15.43 -14.86
N ALA A 265 -5.55 -15.62 -14.10
CA ALA A 265 -5.43 -16.73 -13.17
C ALA A 265 -6.10 -16.34 -11.84
N ILE A 266 -6.83 -17.25 -11.23
CA ILE A 266 -7.39 -17.11 -9.88
C ILE A 266 -6.54 -17.96 -8.95
N LEU A 267 -6.00 -17.37 -7.89
CA LEU A 267 -5.26 -18.11 -6.88
C LEU A 267 -6.21 -19.14 -6.22
N PRO A 268 -5.90 -20.46 -6.26
CA PRO A 268 -6.72 -21.47 -5.63
C PRO A 268 -6.84 -21.25 -4.12
N THR A 269 -7.92 -21.75 -3.53
CA THR A 269 -8.11 -21.76 -2.08
C THR A 269 -6.91 -22.41 -1.38
N ILE A 270 -6.40 -21.78 -0.33
CA ILE A 270 -5.29 -22.29 0.48
C ILE A 270 -5.88 -23.24 1.54
N PRO A 271 -5.62 -24.58 1.49
CA PRO A 271 -6.36 -25.55 2.30
C PRO A 271 -6.23 -25.39 3.82
N TRP A 272 -5.12 -24.82 4.29
CA TRP A 272 -4.82 -24.63 5.71
C TRP A 272 -5.18 -23.24 6.22
N LEU A 273 -5.57 -22.28 5.34
CA LEU A 273 -5.82 -20.89 5.69
C LEU A 273 -7.32 -20.58 5.60
N PRO A 274 -8.02 -20.38 6.71
CA PRO A 274 -9.39 -19.89 6.69
C PRO A 274 -9.48 -18.50 6.07
N VAL A 275 -10.50 -18.29 5.24
CA VAL A 275 -10.81 -17.00 4.60
C VAL A 275 -12.28 -16.71 4.79
N ASP A 276 -12.63 -15.45 5.00
CA ASP A 276 -14.02 -14.98 5.09
C ASP A 276 -14.80 -15.38 3.82
N ASP A 277 -15.97 -16.01 4.02
CA ASP A 277 -16.84 -16.49 2.94
C ASP A 277 -17.26 -15.36 2.00
N GLU A 278 -17.42 -14.13 2.51
CA GLU A 278 -17.79 -12.99 1.68
C GLU A 278 -16.63 -12.54 0.76
N ILE A 279 -15.39 -12.71 1.20
CA ILE A 279 -14.20 -12.48 0.36
C ILE A 279 -14.09 -13.57 -0.71
N THR A 280 -14.29 -14.83 -0.32
CA THR A 280 -14.30 -15.96 -1.26
C THR A 280 -15.37 -15.77 -2.33
N ALA A 281 -16.60 -15.44 -1.93
CA ALA A 281 -17.69 -15.13 -2.85
C ALA A 281 -17.37 -13.93 -3.76
N ALA A 282 -16.68 -12.91 -3.26
CA ALA A 282 -16.26 -11.76 -4.08
C ALA A 282 -15.25 -12.16 -5.17
N VAL A 283 -14.32 -13.08 -4.87
CA VAL A 283 -13.39 -13.64 -5.88
C VAL A 283 -14.16 -14.43 -6.95
N GLU A 284 -15.07 -15.31 -6.54
CA GLU A 284 -15.87 -16.15 -7.43
C GLU A 284 -16.77 -15.30 -8.33
N ASN A 285 -17.48 -14.32 -7.77
CA ASN A 285 -18.34 -13.40 -8.52
C ASN A 285 -17.54 -12.59 -9.55
N LEU A 286 -16.39 -12.03 -9.16
CA LEU A 286 -15.55 -11.29 -10.10
C LEU A 286 -15.01 -12.21 -11.21
N ALA A 287 -14.61 -13.43 -10.88
CA ALA A 287 -14.15 -14.41 -11.87
C ALA A 287 -15.23 -14.75 -12.90
N GLU A 288 -16.51 -14.90 -12.46
CA GLU A 288 -17.66 -15.11 -13.35
C GLU A 288 -17.91 -13.90 -14.26
N GLU A 289 -17.91 -12.68 -13.69
CA GLU A 289 -18.12 -11.43 -14.46
C GLU A 289 -17.00 -11.19 -15.48
N LEU A 290 -15.74 -11.49 -15.14
CA LEU A 290 -14.62 -11.42 -16.06
C LEU A 290 -14.79 -12.41 -17.23
N GLY A 291 -15.25 -13.63 -16.95
CA GLY A 291 -15.59 -14.61 -18.00
C GLY A 291 -16.70 -14.12 -18.93
N LYS A 292 -17.75 -13.47 -18.37
CA LYS A 292 -18.84 -12.85 -19.17
C LYS A 292 -18.33 -11.67 -20.02
N ALA A 293 -17.34 -10.91 -19.50
CA ALA A 293 -16.67 -9.84 -20.24
C ALA A 293 -15.70 -10.35 -21.33
N GLY A 294 -15.53 -11.68 -21.44
CA GLY A 294 -14.73 -12.33 -22.47
C GLY A 294 -13.28 -12.66 -22.06
N ALA A 295 -12.88 -12.41 -20.83
CA ALA A 295 -11.56 -12.79 -20.36
C ALA A 295 -11.41 -14.31 -20.24
N GLN A 296 -10.20 -14.80 -20.47
CA GLN A 296 -9.87 -16.19 -20.14
C GLN A 296 -9.62 -16.30 -18.63
N VAL A 297 -10.42 -17.09 -17.91
CA VAL A 297 -10.31 -17.20 -16.45
C VAL A 297 -10.12 -18.66 -16.05
N ASN A 298 -9.08 -18.96 -15.24
CA ASN A 298 -8.83 -20.31 -14.72
C ASN A 298 -8.29 -20.23 -13.27
N ALA A 299 -8.68 -21.21 -12.44
CA ALA A 299 -8.10 -21.40 -11.11
C ALA A 299 -6.74 -22.12 -11.25
N ILE A 300 -5.65 -21.36 -11.15
CA ILE A 300 -4.28 -21.84 -11.32
C ILE A 300 -3.29 -20.93 -10.61
N GLN A 301 -2.16 -21.48 -10.21
CA GLN A 301 -1.05 -20.75 -9.56
C GLN A 301 0.30 -21.15 -10.19
N PRO A 302 1.38 -20.40 -9.93
CA PRO A 302 2.71 -20.74 -10.43
C PRO A 302 3.16 -22.13 -9.98
N ASP A 303 3.85 -22.84 -10.88
CA ASP A 303 4.42 -24.14 -10.58
C ASP A 303 5.37 -24.10 -9.38
N GLY A 304 5.35 -25.14 -8.54
CA GLY A 304 6.20 -25.24 -7.36
C GLY A 304 5.74 -24.43 -6.13
N PHE A 305 4.63 -23.68 -6.23
CA PHE A 305 4.08 -22.97 -5.05
C PHE A 305 3.40 -23.92 -4.06
N GLY A 306 2.91 -25.07 -4.52
CA GLY A 306 2.23 -26.05 -3.69
C GLY A 306 1.00 -25.45 -2.99
N ASP A 307 0.86 -25.74 -1.69
CA ASP A 307 -0.20 -25.17 -0.85
C ASP A 307 0.17 -23.80 -0.23
N LEU A 308 1.22 -23.16 -0.71
CA LEU A 308 1.78 -21.89 -0.22
C LEU A 308 2.38 -21.93 1.20
N ARG A 309 2.41 -23.05 1.90
CA ARG A 309 3.01 -23.15 3.24
C ARG A 309 4.50 -22.83 3.20
N ARG A 310 5.27 -23.52 2.36
CA ARG A 310 6.72 -23.26 2.18
C ARG A 310 7.00 -21.82 1.71
N HIS A 311 6.15 -21.28 0.85
CA HIS A 311 6.23 -19.89 0.39
C HIS A 311 6.10 -18.93 1.60
N HIS A 312 5.13 -19.17 2.46
CA HIS A 312 4.90 -18.32 3.63
C HIS A 312 5.99 -18.47 4.70
N GLU A 313 6.50 -19.68 4.92
CA GLU A 313 7.66 -19.94 5.79
C GLU A 313 8.89 -19.11 5.37
N LEU A 314 9.18 -19.11 4.07
CA LEU A 314 10.29 -18.31 3.53
C LEU A 314 10.04 -16.80 3.69
N TYR A 315 8.80 -16.35 3.45
CA TYR A 315 8.41 -14.96 3.69
C TYR A 315 8.62 -14.54 5.15
N CYS A 316 8.23 -15.36 6.13
CA CYS A 316 8.40 -15.08 7.55
C CYS A 316 9.88 -14.92 7.95
N ARG A 317 10.76 -15.75 7.38
CA ARG A 317 12.22 -15.62 7.57
C ARG A 317 12.71 -14.26 7.07
N PHE A 318 12.40 -13.87 5.84
CA PHE A 318 12.82 -12.58 5.29
C PHE A 318 12.24 -11.39 6.06
N LEU A 319 10.97 -11.44 6.46
CA LEU A 319 10.33 -10.37 7.22
C LEU A 319 11.03 -10.14 8.55
N SER A 320 11.45 -11.21 9.22
CA SER A 320 12.13 -11.13 10.51
C SER A 320 13.57 -10.64 10.41
N VAL A 321 14.28 -10.92 9.32
CA VAL A 321 15.61 -10.30 9.07
C VAL A 321 15.49 -8.78 9.16
N TRP A 322 14.46 -8.20 8.54
CA TRP A 322 14.18 -6.76 8.60
C TRP A 322 13.99 -6.25 10.02
N SER A 323 13.21 -6.97 10.83
CA SER A 323 12.93 -6.61 12.21
C SER A 323 14.18 -6.67 13.09
N SER A 324 15.19 -7.46 12.69
CA SER A 324 16.41 -7.71 13.47
C SER A 324 17.52 -6.66 13.32
N VAL A 325 17.50 -5.86 12.24
CA VAL A 325 18.64 -5.02 11.82
C VAL A 325 19.18 -4.08 12.89
N ARG A 326 18.35 -3.64 13.84
CA ARG A 326 18.73 -2.71 14.90
C ARG A 326 18.72 -3.29 16.30
N LEU A 327 18.52 -4.60 16.41
CA LEU A 327 18.45 -5.30 17.69
C LEU A 327 19.84 -5.79 18.11
N SER A 328 20.15 -5.68 19.40
CA SER A 328 21.28 -6.40 20.00
C SER A 328 21.04 -7.91 19.96
N GLU A 329 22.09 -8.72 20.08
CA GLU A 329 21.96 -10.17 20.08
C GLU A 329 21.03 -10.67 21.19
N SER A 330 21.09 -10.07 22.41
CA SER A 330 20.18 -10.41 23.49
C SER A 330 18.70 -10.08 23.18
N GLN A 331 18.45 -8.96 22.50
CA GLN A 331 17.10 -8.60 22.06
C GLN A 331 16.59 -9.55 20.97
N LYS A 332 17.44 -9.94 20.02
CA LYS A 332 17.08 -10.94 18.99
C LYS A 332 16.71 -12.28 19.62
N GLN A 333 17.51 -12.77 20.56
CA GLN A 333 17.23 -14.03 21.29
C GLN A 333 15.89 -13.97 22.03
N HIS A 334 15.67 -12.91 22.81
CA HIS A 334 14.43 -12.74 23.54
C HIS A 334 13.20 -12.66 22.60
N LEU A 335 13.32 -11.91 21.50
CA LEU A 335 12.23 -11.81 20.52
C LEU A 335 11.99 -13.14 19.82
N ALA A 336 13.05 -13.88 19.46
CA ALA A 336 12.94 -15.20 18.84
C ALA A 336 12.22 -16.22 19.76
N GLU A 337 12.51 -16.21 21.06
CA GLU A 337 11.81 -17.03 22.05
C GLU A 337 10.30 -16.70 22.13
N ASN A 338 9.96 -15.42 22.01
CA ASN A 338 8.57 -14.99 22.00
C ASN A 338 7.87 -15.38 20.69
N MET A 339 8.55 -15.22 19.54
CA MET A 339 8.00 -15.61 18.24
C MET A 339 7.69 -17.10 18.15
N ARG A 340 8.55 -17.98 18.68
CA ARG A 340 8.29 -19.43 18.73
C ARG A 340 7.01 -19.81 19.46
N LYS A 341 6.45 -18.89 20.25
CA LYS A 341 5.20 -19.11 21.02
C LYS A 341 3.99 -18.43 20.38
N SER A 342 4.18 -17.68 19.29
CA SER A 342 3.11 -16.83 18.74
C SER A 342 2.09 -17.60 17.90
N ASP A 343 2.55 -18.31 16.87
CA ASP A 343 1.71 -19.04 15.91
C ASP A 343 2.49 -20.20 15.28
N GLU A 344 1.86 -20.93 14.37
CA GLU A 344 2.46 -22.08 13.67
C GLU A 344 3.68 -21.71 12.81
N PHE A 345 3.87 -20.44 12.45
CA PHE A 345 5.02 -19.92 11.71
C PHE A 345 6.07 -19.28 12.63
N GLY A 346 5.85 -19.25 13.94
CA GLY A 346 6.71 -18.61 14.92
C GLY A 346 8.18 -19.06 14.88
N GLU A 347 8.44 -20.33 14.56
CA GLU A 347 9.81 -20.82 14.38
C GLU A 347 10.51 -20.17 13.19
N PHE A 348 9.82 -19.93 12.06
CA PHE A 348 10.40 -19.31 10.89
C PHE A 348 10.70 -17.82 11.11
N TYR A 349 9.86 -17.12 11.85
CA TYR A 349 10.17 -15.77 12.35
C TYR A 349 11.42 -15.78 13.23
N ALA A 350 11.54 -16.74 14.15
CA ALA A 350 12.70 -16.86 15.03
C ALA A 350 13.99 -17.15 14.24
N GLN A 351 13.94 -18.01 13.23
CA GLN A 351 15.06 -18.26 12.32
C GLN A 351 15.52 -16.97 11.63
N GLY A 352 14.61 -16.16 11.11
CA GLY A 352 14.95 -14.89 10.47
C GLY A 352 15.59 -13.88 11.42
N LEU A 353 15.13 -13.79 12.67
CA LEU A 353 15.74 -12.92 13.69
C LEU A 353 17.19 -13.31 14.01
N LEU A 354 17.53 -14.60 13.98
CA LEU A 354 18.82 -15.17 14.37
C LEU A 354 19.70 -15.55 13.16
N ALA A 355 19.29 -15.22 11.96
CA ALA A 355 19.93 -15.67 10.74
C ALA A 355 21.39 -15.25 10.62
N SER A 356 22.24 -16.19 10.22
CA SER A 356 23.57 -15.91 9.70
C SER A 356 23.51 -15.35 8.27
N ALA A 357 24.58 -14.72 7.82
CA ALA A 357 24.70 -14.26 6.44
C ALA A 357 24.59 -15.41 5.42
N SER A 358 25.09 -16.60 5.77
CA SER A 358 25.02 -17.77 4.89
C SER A 358 23.58 -18.28 4.74
N GLU A 359 22.82 -18.36 5.82
CA GLU A 359 21.41 -18.76 5.79
C GLU A 359 20.59 -17.76 4.97
N TYR A 360 20.81 -16.45 5.16
CA TYR A 360 20.16 -15.42 4.37
C TYR A 360 20.41 -15.57 2.86
N LEU A 361 21.64 -15.89 2.46
CA LEU A 361 21.98 -16.13 1.04
C LEU A 361 21.30 -17.42 0.52
N ILE A 362 21.22 -18.48 1.32
CA ILE A 362 20.49 -19.70 0.94
C ILE A 362 19.01 -19.40 0.68
N TRP A 363 18.37 -18.61 1.54
CA TRP A 363 16.98 -18.19 1.35
C TRP A 363 16.79 -17.33 0.09
N HIS A 364 17.79 -16.51 -0.27
CA HIS A 364 17.77 -15.80 -1.55
C HIS A 364 17.80 -16.73 -2.76
N MET A 365 18.52 -17.86 -2.69
CA MET A 365 18.50 -18.87 -3.75
C MET A 365 17.11 -19.51 -3.85
N GLU A 366 16.48 -19.88 -2.72
CA GLU A 366 15.11 -20.41 -2.70
C GLU A 366 14.11 -19.36 -3.24
N ARG A 367 14.27 -18.11 -2.87
CA ARG A 367 13.46 -17.00 -3.38
C ARG A 367 13.59 -16.86 -4.89
N GLU A 368 14.78 -17.04 -5.45
CA GLU A 368 15.01 -16.91 -6.89
C GLU A 368 14.37 -18.06 -7.68
N GLU A 369 14.26 -19.27 -7.10
CA GLU A 369 13.46 -20.37 -7.67
C GLU A 369 11.98 -19.96 -7.83
N LEU A 370 11.39 -19.36 -6.79
CA LEU A 370 10.01 -18.87 -6.85
C LEU A 370 9.84 -17.71 -7.85
N ARG A 371 10.83 -16.82 -7.95
CA ARG A 371 10.84 -15.75 -8.97
C ARG A 371 10.91 -16.33 -10.38
N HIS A 372 11.67 -17.40 -10.57
CA HIS A 372 11.73 -18.11 -11.85
C HIS A 372 10.37 -18.73 -12.20
N ALA A 373 9.69 -19.36 -11.25
CA ALA A 373 8.34 -19.88 -11.44
C ALA A 373 7.35 -18.78 -11.87
N TYR A 374 7.40 -17.59 -11.27
CA TYR A 374 6.59 -16.47 -11.72
C TYR A 374 6.92 -16.00 -13.14
N ARG A 375 8.21 -15.97 -13.53
CA ARG A 375 8.59 -15.62 -14.91
C ARG A 375 7.98 -16.58 -15.94
N GLY A 376 7.98 -17.88 -15.66
CA GLY A 376 7.32 -18.88 -16.49
C GLY A 376 5.80 -18.71 -16.52
N PHE A 377 5.20 -18.54 -15.34
CA PHE A 377 3.76 -18.37 -15.18
C PHE A 377 3.20 -17.18 -15.98
N PHE A 378 3.85 -16.03 -15.88
CA PHE A 378 3.42 -14.81 -16.57
C PHE A 378 3.75 -14.74 -18.07
N ILE A 379 4.30 -15.81 -18.66
CA ILE A 379 4.30 -16.00 -20.13
C ILE A 379 2.88 -16.35 -20.61
N GLU A 380 2.16 -17.15 -19.83
CA GLU A 380 0.83 -17.64 -20.19
C GLU A 380 -0.31 -16.86 -19.57
N TRP A 381 -0.05 -16.17 -18.45
CA TRP A 381 -1.03 -15.40 -17.69
C TRP A 381 -0.63 -13.92 -17.63
N ASP A 382 -1.63 -13.03 -17.50
CA ASP A 382 -1.37 -11.59 -17.43
C ASP A 382 -1.52 -11.05 -16.01
N VAL A 383 -2.45 -11.62 -15.24
CA VAL A 383 -2.67 -11.30 -13.82
C VAL A 383 -3.01 -12.56 -13.03
N LEU A 384 -2.61 -12.57 -11.75
CA LEU A 384 -3.05 -13.53 -10.74
C LEU A 384 -3.94 -12.78 -9.75
N LEU A 385 -5.25 -13.06 -9.78
CA LEU A 385 -6.24 -12.48 -8.88
C LEU A 385 -6.25 -13.23 -7.55
N ALA A 386 -6.24 -12.51 -6.44
CA ALA A 386 -6.24 -13.08 -5.09
C ALA A 386 -6.95 -12.14 -4.08
N PRO A 387 -7.38 -12.65 -2.92
CA PRO A 387 -7.71 -11.80 -1.77
C PRO A 387 -6.55 -10.89 -1.35
N ASN A 388 -6.83 -9.75 -0.75
CA ASN A 388 -5.80 -8.93 -0.08
C ASN A 388 -5.45 -9.47 1.31
N ASN A 389 -6.44 -10.05 1.99
CA ASN A 389 -6.37 -10.50 3.37
C ASN A 389 -7.36 -11.66 3.59
N ILE A 390 -7.28 -12.31 4.75
CA ILE A 390 -8.20 -13.38 5.18
C ILE A 390 -9.53 -12.86 5.71
N VAL A 391 -9.59 -11.59 6.12
CA VAL A 391 -10.78 -10.89 6.63
C VAL A 391 -10.93 -9.52 5.98
N GLY A 392 -12.16 -8.98 6.00
CA GLY A 392 -12.43 -7.56 5.76
C GLY A 392 -12.06 -6.69 6.97
N PRO A 393 -12.51 -5.42 7.02
CA PRO A 393 -12.32 -4.56 8.19
C PRO A 393 -12.83 -5.25 9.45
N PHE A 394 -12.03 -5.22 10.52
CA PHE A 394 -12.34 -5.85 11.80
C PHE A 394 -12.39 -4.82 12.93
N PRO A 395 -13.13 -5.08 14.04
CA PRO A 395 -13.14 -4.20 15.20
C PRO A 395 -11.74 -4.00 15.77
N HIS A 396 -11.46 -2.81 16.33
CA HIS A 396 -10.17 -2.53 16.94
C HIS A 396 -9.78 -3.55 18.00
N VAL A 397 -8.56 -4.07 17.92
CA VAL A 397 -8.00 -5.07 18.84
C VAL A 397 -6.91 -4.42 19.70
N ASN A 398 -7.09 -4.40 21.03
CA ASN A 398 -6.16 -3.78 21.97
C ASN A 398 -5.20 -4.77 22.64
N ALA A 399 -5.39 -6.07 22.47
CA ALA A 399 -4.55 -7.09 23.05
C ALA A 399 -3.09 -6.99 22.54
N PRO A 400 -2.07 -7.42 23.29
CA PRO A 400 -0.72 -7.62 22.80
C PRO A 400 -0.68 -8.59 21.61
N TRP A 401 0.28 -8.43 20.69
CA TRP A 401 0.36 -9.19 19.46
C TRP A 401 0.15 -10.71 19.59
N PRO A 402 0.78 -11.43 20.50
CA PRO A 402 0.62 -12.91 20.59
C PRO A 402 -0.79 -13.35 21.03
N GLU A 403 -1.56 -12.44 21.62
CA GLU A 403 -2.89 -12.70 22.16
C GLU A 403 -4.02 -12.28 21.20
N ARG A 404 -3.66 -11.77 20.02
CA ARG A 404 -4.62 -11.29 19.04
C ARG A 404 -5.17 -12.42 18.18
N TRP A 405 -6.47 -12.43 18.05
CA TRP A 405 -7.23 -13.37 17.21
C TRP A 405 -8.23 -12.61 16.37
N LEU A 406 -8.53 -13.16 15.20
CA LEU A 406 -9.59 -12.71 14.33
C LEU A 406 -10.70 -13.76 14.31
N ASP A 407 -11.91 -13.33 14.10
CA ASP A 407 -13.03 -14.21 13.76
C ASP A 407 -13.11 -14.34 12.24
N VAL A 408 -13.04 -15.57 11.73
CA VAL A 408 -13.21 -15.92 10.32
C VAL A 408 -14.29 -16.99 10.25
N ASN A 409 -15.49 -16.61 9.83
CA ASN A 409 -16.66 -17.49 9.73
C ASN A 409 -16.97 -18.23 11.05
N GLY A 410 -16.87 -17.54 12.20
CA GLY A 410 -17.08 -18.14 13.52
C GLY A 410 -15.89 -18.95 14.06
N THR A 411 -14.78 -18.99 13.35
CA THR A 411 -13.53 -19.65 13.77
C THR A 411 -12.50 -18.62 14.20
N LYS A 412 -11.87 -18.84 15.36
CA LYS A 412 -10.72 -18.02 15.80
C LYS A 412 -9.47 -18.35 15.02
N VAL A 413 -8.91 -17.35 14.35
CA VAL A 413 -7.69 -17.43 13.54
C VAL A 413 -6.63 -16.50 14.10
N GLN A 414 -5.39 -16.93 14.12
CA GLN A 414 -4.29 -16.11 14.61
C GLN A 414 -4.10 -14.85 13.76
N TYR A 415 -3.94 -13.72 14.43
CA TYR A 415 -3.82 -12.40 13.83
C TYR A 415 -2.68 -12.29 12.80
N GLY A 416 -1.57 -13.01 13.03
CA GLY A 416 -0.40 -13.03 12.16
C GLY A 416 -0.66 -13.58 10.76
N LEU A 417 -1.70 -14.41 10.56
CA LEU A 417 -2.01 -15.02 9.26
C LEU A 417 -2.58 -14.04 8.22
N GLN A 418 -2.84 -12.79 8.60
CA GLN A 418 -3.33 -11.75 7.69
C GLN A 418 -2.37 -11.46 6.52
N ASN A 419 -1.08 -11.70 6.67
CA ASN A 419 -0.10 -11.40 5.63
C ASN A 419 0.08 -12.51 4.58
N VAL A 420 -0.57 -13.66 4.72
CA VAL A 420 -0.36 -14.81 3.81
C VAL A 420 -0.67 -14.42 2.35
N TYR A 421 -1.83 -13.84 2.08
CA TYR A 421 -2.17 -13.40 0.72
C TYR A 421 -1.29 -12.23 0.24
N ALA A 422 -0.94 -11.31 1.14
CA ALA A 422 -0.04 -10.21 0.80
C ALA A 422 1.37 -10.72 0.43
N ALA A 423 1.84 -11.77 1.11
CA ALA A 423 3.14 -12.40 0.87
C ALA A 423 3.27 -12.98 -0.55
N VAL A 424 2.17 -13.43 -1.17
CA VAL A 424 2.17 -14.00 -2.54
C VAL A 424 2.83 -13.07 -3.55
N ALA A 425 2.50 -11.78 -3.52
CA ALA A 425 3.18 -10.78 -4.37
C ALA A 425 4.53 -10.34 -3.77
N THR A 426 4.58 -10.19 -2.44
CA THR A 426 5.69 -9.51 -1.77
C THR A 426 6.97 -10.32 -1.78
N LEU A 427 6.92 -11.62 -1.48
CA LEU A 427 8.12 -12.46 -1.38
C LEU A 427 8.94 -12.41 -2.66
N CYS A 428 8.31 -12.47 -3.82
CA CYS A 428 9.00 -12.48 -5.10
C CYS A 428 9.17 -11.09 -5.73
N GLY A 429 8.68 -10.04 -5.06
CA GLY A 429 8.83 -8.66 -5.53
C GLY A 429 7.87 -8.27 -6.66
N GLN A 430 6.82 -9.05 -6.91
CA GLN A 430 5.84 -8.79 -7.97
C GLN A 430 5.02 -7.52 -7.71
N PRO A 431 4.61 -6.77 -8.75
CA PRO A 431 3.65 -5.68 -8.58
C PRO A 431 2.28 -6.24 -8.24
N ALA A 432 1.51 -5.52 -7.42
CA ALA A 432 0.13 -5.88 -7.10
C ALA A 432 -0.72 -4.64 -6.89
N THR A 433 -1.87 -4.58 -7.57
CA THR A 433 -2.83 -3.49 -7.43
C THR A 433 -4.06 -3.99 -6.68
N SER A 434 -4.35 -3.37 -5.54
CA SER A 434 -5.59 -3.55 -4.77
C SER A 434 -6.67 -2.62 -5.30
N PHE A 435 -7.90 -3.12 -5.41
CA PHE A 435 -9.06 -2.36 -5.87
C PHE A 435 -10.32 -2.82 -5.14
N PRO A 436 -11.30 -1.92 -4.89
CA PRO A 436 -12.58 -2.27 -4.29
C PRO A 436 -13.44 -3.05 -5.28
N VAL A 437 -14.20 -4.04 -4.78
CA VAL A 437 -15.10 -4.86 -5.61
C VAL A 437 -16.54 -4.89 -5.12
N SER A 438 -16.79 -4.79 -3.81
CA SER A 438 -18.13 -4.83 -3.24
C SER A 438 -18.14 -4.32 -1.79
N LEU A 439 -19.31 -4.31 -1.20
CA LEU A 439 -19.49 -4.19 0.25
C LEU A 439 -19.93 -5.54 0.82
N ASN A 440 -19.48 -5.85 2.04
CA ASN A 440 -19.98 -7.00 2.79
C ASN A 440 -21.38 -6.73 3.36
N LYS A 441 -22.01 -7.73 3.98
CA LYS A 441 -23.37 -7.63 4.60
C LYS A 441 -23.45 -6.55 5.69
N SER A 442 -22.32 -6.15 6.28
CA SER A 442 -22.26 -5.07 7.26
C SER A 442 -22.03 -3.68 6.63
N GLY A 443 -22.00 -3.57 5.31
CA GLY A 443 -21.76 -2.34 4.57
C GLY A 443 -20.29 -1.88 4.60
N LEU A 444 -19.34 -2.78 4.87
CA LEU A 444 -17.92 -2.49 4.88
C LEU A 444 -17.27 -2.95 3.55
N PRO A 445 -16.22 -2.27 3.06
CA PRO A 445 -15.60 -2.60 1.79
C PRO A 445 -14.94 -3.98 1.75
N ILE A 446 -15.04 -4.63 0.60
CA ILE A 446 -14.25 -5.78 0.19
C ILE A 446 -13.40 -5.35 -1.00
N GLY A 447 -12.09 -5.59 -0.91
CA GLY A 447 -11.15 -5.37 -2.01
C GLY A 447 -10.36 -6.63 -2.32
N LEU A 448 -9.97 -6.77 -3.59
CA LEU A 448 -9.11 -7.84 -4.09
C LEU A 448 -7.82 -7.27 -4.67
N GLN A 449 -6.82 -8.12 -4.96
CA GLN A 449 -5.59 -7.72 -5.60
C GLN A 449 -5.36 -8.46 -6.91
N ALA A 450 -4.87 -7.73 -7.92
CA ALA A 450 -4.29 -8.27 -9.14
C ALA A 450 -2.77 -8.24 -9.03
N ILE A 451 -2.13 -9.40 -9.00
CA ILE A 451 -0.67 -9.57 -8.98
C ILE A 451 -0.21 -9.74 -10.43
N GLY A 452 0.87 -9.07 -10.84
CA GLY A 452 1.35 -9.06 -12.21
C GLY A 452 2.81 -9.43 -12.39
N PRO A 453 3.27 -9.43 -13.65
CA PRO A 453 4.66 -9.72 -13.98
C PRO A 453 5.59 -8.64 -13.42
N TYR A 454 6.76 -9.06 -13.00
CA TYR A 454 7.78 -8.17 -12.43
C TYR A 454 8.20 -7.07 -13.42
N LEU A 455 8.16 -5.82 -12.99
CA LEU A 455 8.41 -4.59 -13.75
C LEU A 455 7.37 -4.30 -14.87
N GLU A 456 6.21 -4.95 -14.83
CA GLU A 456 5.07 -4.62 -15.68
C GLU A 456 3.92 -4.01 -14.86
N ASP A 457 4.24 -3.11 -13.95
CA ASP A 457 3.33 -2.47 -12.98
C ASP A 457 2.06 -1.91 -13.65
N LYS A 458 2.20 -1.31 -14.83
CA LYS A 458 1.08 -0.74 -15.59
C LYS A 458 0.05 -1.78 -16.03
N THR A 459 0.42 -3.06 -16.13
CA THR A 459 -0.52 -4.14 -16.47
C THR A 459 -1.54 -4.34 -15.36
N THR A 460 -1.12 -4.40 -14.09
CA THR A 460 -2.04 -4.57 -12.96
C THR A 460 -2.86 -3.30 -12.67
N ILE A 461 -2.26 -2.12 -12.85
CA ILE A 461 -2.98 -0.84 -12.71
C ILE A 461 -4.07 -0.73 -13.80
N ARG A 462 -3.72 -1.05 -15.05
CA ARG A 462 -4.68 -1.02 -16.17
C ARG A 462 -5.80 -2.05 -16.00
N PHE A 463 -5.48 -3.25 -15.51
CA PHE A 463 -6.50 -4.23 -15.17
C PHE A 463 -7.49 -3.67 -14.13
N ALA A 464 -6.99 -3.05 -13.06
CA ALA A 464 -7.84 -2.40 -12.06
C ALA A 464 -8.67 -1.23 -12.64
N GLU A 465 -8.11 -0.45 -13.58
CA GLU A 465 -8.84 0.62 -14.27
C GLU A 465 -9.99 0.07 -15.14
N LEU A 466 -9.77 -1.06 -15.79
CA LEU A 466 -10.82 -1.73 -16.57
C LEU A 466 -11.92 -2.32 -15.67
N ILE A 467 -11.54 -2.89 -14.51
CA ILE A 467 -12.51 -3.33 -13.49
C ILE A 467 -13.33 -2.13 -12.98
N GLU A 468 -12.67 -1.02 -12.65
CA GLU A 468 -13.33 0.22 -12.21
C GLU A 468 -14.35 0.71 -13.22
N ALA A 469 -14.00 0.70 -14.50
CA ALA A 469 -14.85 1.18 -15.57
C ALA A 469 -16.08 0.28 -15.84
N GLU A 470 -15.94 -1.05 -15.68
CA GLU A 470 -16.99 -2.01 -16.01
C GLU A 470 -17.90 -2.32 -14.81
N PHE A 471 -17.31 -2.46 -13.61
CA PHE A 471 -18.03 -2.97 -12.43
C PHE A 471 -18.17 -1.93 -11.31
N GLY A 472 -17.60 -0.74 -11.48
CA GLY A 472 -17.56 0.31 -10.47
C GLY A 472 -16.29 0.27 -9.61
N GLY A 473 -16.07 1.37 -8.88
CA GLY A 473 -14.85 1.60 -8.11
C GLY A 473 -15.13 2.22 -6.75
N PHE A 474 -14.44 3.30 -6.45
CA PHE A 474 -14.59 4.02 -5.19
C PHE A 474 -15.99 4.60 -4.98
N HIS A 475 -16.51 4.41 -3.77
CA HIS A 475 -17.69 5.11 -3.25
C HIS A 475 -17.35 5.80 -1.94
N PRO A 476 -17.77 7.06 -1.72
CA PRO A 476 -17.56 7.72 -0.44
C PRO A 476 -18.27 6.98 0.69
N PRO A 477 -17.63 6.86 1.87
CA PRO A 477 -18.29 6.32 3.06
C PRO A 477 -19.51 7.16 3.44
N PRO A 478 -20.56 6.58 4.08
CA PRO A 478 -21.71 7.32 4.53
C PRO A 478 -21.34 8.45 5.50
N GLY A 479 -21.82 9.67 5.23
CA GLY A 479 -21.63 10.84 6.11
C GLY A 479 -20.35 11.64 5.89
N TYR A 480 -19.66 11.42 4.77
CA TYR A 480 -18.46 12.18 4.39
C TYR A 480 -18.65 13.01 3.13
#